data_a9d00b658b66f5f993e49a008f9be3e6
#
_entry.id   a9d00b658b66f5f993e49a008f9be3e6
#
_cell.length_a   1.000
_cell.length_b   1.000
_cell.length_c   1.000
_cell.angle_alpha   90.00
_cell.angle_beta   90.00
_cell.angle_gamma   90.00
#
_symmetry.space_group_name_H-M   'P 1'
#
loop_
_entity.id
_entity.type
_entity.pdbx_description
1 polymer ?
#
loop_
_entity_poly.entity_id
_entity_poly.type
_entity_poly.pdbx_seq_one_letter_code
_entity_poly.pdbx_strand_id
1 'polypeptide(L)'
;MKLLLIEDDPLLRKTMQPYLEAEGYTVTIAATVRQALTTAYDHDYDCVVVDISLPDGSGLDVVRQLKKEQSGAGIIIVSAKDSLPDKLTGLELGADDYLTKPFHLPELNARIKSVLRRRLFAGQTLIHFGAISIDPLTHQVLAEKQPVVLTEKEYQLLLFFIANPNRLLTKAAIAEYVWGDHMDLANSHDFLYTHIKTLRKKLLEKGCPDYLKTRYGVGYLFSEK
;
A
#
# COMPACT_ATOMS: atom_id res chain seq x y z
N MET A 1 0.28 3.18 2.49
CA MET A 1 0.46 2.08 1.54
C MET A 1 1.26 2.55 0.35
N LYS A 2 2.25 1.76 -0.09
CA LYS A 2 3.14 2.12 -1.22
C LYS A 2 2.58 1.63 -2.54
N LEU A 3 2.42 2.53 -3.52
CA LEU A 3 1.99 2.22 -4.87
C LEU A 3 3.13 2.49 -5.87
N LEU A 4 3.35 1.55 -6.78
CA LEU A 4 4.15 1.79 -7.98
C LEU A 4 3.20 2.06 -9.15
N LEU A 5 3.26 3.26 -9.71
CA LEU A 5 2.48 3.67 -10.88
C LEU A 5 3.38 3.66 -12.11
N ILE A 6 3.10 2.74 -13.03
CA ILE A 6 3.85 2.54 -14.27
C ILE A 6 2.99 3.03 -15.43
N GLU A 7 3.31 4.22 -15.94
CA GLU A 7 2.54 4.95 -16.96
C GLU A 7 3.49 5.89 -17.71
N ASP A 8 3.47 5.90 -19.03
CA ASP A 8 4.34 6.74 -19.84
C ASP A 8 3.74 8.10 -20.18
N ASP A 9 2.39 8.22 -20.16
CA ASP A 9 1.72 9.49 -20.43
C ASP A 9 1.92 10.49 -19.28
N PRO A 10 2.66 11.60 -19.49
CA PRO A 10 2.93 12.58 -18.45
C PRO A 10 1.67 13.32 -17.97
N LEU A 11 0.64 13.46 -18.80
CA LEU A 11 -0.61 14.13 -18.42
C LEU A 11 -1.42 13.23 -17.49
N LEU A 12 -1.47 11.94 -17.81
CA LEU A 12 -2.17 10.97 -16.98
C LEU A 12 -1.47 10.83 -15.63
N ARG A 13 -0.12 10.74 -15.60
CA ARG A 13 0.65 10.74 -14.34
C ARG A 13 0.37 11.96 -13.47
N LYS A 14 0.39 13.18 -14.07
CA LYS A 14 0.10 14.43 -13.36
C LYS A 14 -1.30 14.47 -12.75
N THR A 15 -2.22 13.67 -13.25
CA THR A 15 -3.58 13.59 -12.73
C THR A 15 -3.72 12.47 -11.71
N MET A 16 -3.14 11.30 -11.98
CA MET A 16 -3.23 10.12 -11.10
C MET A 16 -2.45 10.28 -9.80
N GLN A 17 -1.20 10.75 -9.89
CA GLN A 17 -0.32 10.82 -8.71
C GLN A 17 -0.93 11.68 -7.59
N PRO A 18 -1.25 12.98 -7.78
CA PRO A 18 -1.77 13.80 -6.69
C PRO A 18 -3.12 13.30 -6.16
N TYR A 19 -3.95 12.70 -7.03
CA TYR A 19 -5.20 12.09 -6.59
C TYR A 19 -4.94 10.91 -5.64
N LEU A 20 -4.05 9.99 -6.02
CA LEU A 20 -3.72 8.82 -5.20
C LEU A 20 -3.00 9.23 -3.90
N GLU A 21 -2.13 10.24 -3.95
CA GLU A 21 -1.49 10.81 -2.76
C GLU A 21 -2.52 11.44 -1.81
N ALA A 22 -3.55 12.12 -2.33
CA ALA A 22 -4.65 12.66 -1.54
C ALA A 22 -5.52 11.55 -0.90
N GLU A 23 -5.57 10.36 -1.52
CA GLU A 23 -6.21 9.16 -0.95
C GLU A 23 -5.32 8.41 0.06
N GLY A 24 -4.15 8.97 0.41
CA GLY A 24 -3.25 8.46 1.44
C GLY A 24 -2.22 7.43 0.97
N TYR A 25 -2.00 7.27 -0.33
CA TYR A 25 -0.95 6.41 -0.86
C TYR A 25 0.39 7.15 -0.96
N THR A 26 1.48 6.43 -0.76
CA THR A 26 2.82 6.87 -1.17
C THR A 26 3.06 6.37 -2.59
N VAL A 27 3.14 7.27 -3.57
CA VAL A 27 3.19 6.92 -4.98
C VAL A 27 4.59 7.10 -5.53
N THR A 28 5.16 6.01 -6.06
CA THR A 28 6.39 6.03 -6.86
C THR A 28 6.02 5.88 -8.34
N ILE A 29 6.69 6.62 -9.22
CA ILE A 29 6.39 6.61 -10.65
C ILE A 29 7.52 5.95 -11.44
N ALA A 30 7.14 5.13 -12.43
CA ALA A 30 8.02 4.67 -13.49
C ALA A 30 7.37 4.94 -14.85
N ALA A 31 8.14 5.42 -15.83
CA ALA A 31 7.64 5.74 -17.17
C ALA A 31 8.05 4.71 -18.24
N THR A 32 8.81 3.69 -17.84
CA THR A 32 9.35 2.66 -18.74
C THR A 32 9.41 1.31 -18.04
N VAL A 33 9.44 0.23 -18.82
CA VAL A 33 9.64 -1.14 -18.29
C VAL A 33 10.93 -1.22 -17.47
N ARG A 34 12.02 -0.67 -17.99
CA ARG A 34 13.33 -0.69 -17.30
C ARG A 34 13.27 0.02 -15.95
N GLN A 35 12.70 1.23 -15.89
CA GLN A 35 12.53 1.95 -14.63
C GLN A 35 11.66 1.15 -13.66
N ALA A 36 10.54 0.61 -14.13
CA ALA A 36 9.63 -0.17 -13.31
C ALA A 36 10.31 -1.38 -12.68
N LEU A 37 11.09 -2.15 -13.45
CA LEU A 37 11.80 -3.32 -12.95
C LEU A 37 12.90 -2.96 -11.96
N THR A 38 13.68 -1.90 -12.22
CA THR A 38 14.70 -1.42 -11.28
C THR A 38 14.05 -0.97 -9.97
N THR A 39 13.01 -0.15 -10.06
CA THR A 39 12.30 0.39 -8.88
C THR A 39 11.63 -0.72 -8.07
N ALA A 40 11.03 -1.72 -8.72
CA ALA A 40 10.41 -2.86 -8.06
C ALA A 40 11.43 -3.83 -7.43
N TYR A 41 12.67 -3.86 -7.93
CA TYR A 41 13.75 -4.64 -7.32
C TYR A 41 14.30 -3.98 -6.04
N ASP A 42 14.40 -2.66 -6.05
CA ASP A 42 14.99 -1.90 -4.94
C ASP A 42 14.02 -1.74 -3.76
N HIS A 43 12.70 -1.82 -4.00
CA HIS A 43 11.67 -1.52 -3.00
C HIS A 43 10.47 -2.46 -3.07
N ASP A 44 9.87 -2.73 -1.90
CA ASP A 44 8.59 -3.44 -1.79
C ASP A 44 7.41 -2.47 -1.99
N TYR A 45 6.40 -2.93 -2.74
CA TYR A 45 5.14 -2.22 -2.99
C TYR A 45 3.94 -3.06 -2.55
N ASP A 46 2.90 -2.38 -2.04
CA ASP A 46 1.62 -3.03 -1.69
C ASP A 46 0.78 -3.27 -2.95
N CYS A 47 0.85 -2.34 -3.92
CA CYS A 47 0.15 -2.48 -5.20
C CYS A 47 0.96 -1.84 -6.35
N VAL A 48 0.87 -2.46 -7.52
CA VAL A 48 1.44 -1.97 -8.78
C VAL A 48 0.30 -1.71 -9.76
N VAL A 49 0.23 -0.49 -10.28
CA VAL A 49 -0.67 -0.10 -11.36
C VAL A 49 0.19 0.02 -12.61
N VAL A 50 -0.09 -0.78 -13.63
CA VAL A 50 0.79 -0.89 -14.81
C VAL A 50 0.03 -0.71 -16.12
N ASP A 51 0.48 0.25 -16.96
CA ASP A 51 0.07 0.29 -18.37
C ASP A 51 0.78 -0.81 -19.15
N ILE A 52 0.07 -1.42 -20.09
CA ILE A 52 0.64 -2.40 -21.04
C ILE A 52 1.55 -1.72 -22.06
N SER A 53 1.16 -0.55 -22.55
CA SER A 53 1.83 0.12 -23.67
C SER A 53 2.88 1.09 -23.14
N LEU A 54 4.11 0.64 -23.06
CA LEU A 54 5.25 1.45 -22.59
C LEU A 54 6.25 1.66 -23.75
N PRO A 55 7.02 2.76 -23.73
CA PRO A 55 7.89 3.13 -24.86
C PRO A 55 9.04 2.17 -25.12
N ASP A 56 9.45 1.40 -24.14
CA ASP A 56 10.59 0.46 -24.19
C ASP A 56 10.17 -1.01 -24.11
N GLY A 57 8.86 -1.31 -24.15
CA GLY A 57 8.36 -2.69 -24.10
C GLY A 57 6.92 -2.83 -23.64
N SER A 58 6.58 -3.99 -23.14
CA SER A 58 5.24 -4.29 -22.64
C SER A 58 5.19 -4.30 -21.11
N GLY A 59 4.22 -3.62 -20.52
CA GLY A 59 3.95 -3.70 -19.09
C GLY A 59 3.63 -5.13 -18.61
N LEU A 60 3.21 -6.03 -19.53
CA LEU A 60 3.05 -7.44 -19.21
C LEU A 60 4.37 -8.12 -18.84
N ASP A 61 5.52 -7.60 -19.32
CA ASP A 61 6.83 -8.12 -18.93
C ASP A 61 7.15 -7.78 -17.47
N VAL A 62 6.71 -6.60 -17.01
CA VAL A 62 6.80 -6.24 -15.59
C VAL A 62 5.94 -7.19 -14.76
N VAL A 63 4.70 -7.46 -15.18
CA VAL A 63 3.80 -8.41 -14.49
C VAL A 63 4.44 -9.78 -14.38
N ARG A 64 5.01 -10.32 -15.49
CA ARG A 64 5.69 -11.62 -15.48
C ARG A 64 6.86 -11.65 -14.50
N GLN A 65 7.68 -10.59 -14.49
CA GLN A 65 8.85 -10.53 -13.61
C GLN A 65 8.45 -10.48 -12.14
N LEU A 66 7.49 -9.61 -11.77
CA LEU A 66 6.97 -9.54 -10.40
C LEU A 66 6.40 -10.88 -9.91
N LYS A 67 5.71 -11.61 -10.80
CA LYS A 67 5.18 -12.95 -10.45
C LYS A 67 6.28 -13.99 -10.32
N LYS A 68 7.30 -13.96 -11.16
CA LYS A 68 8.47 -14.84 -11.09
C LYS A 68 9.25 -14.64 -9.77
N GLU A 69 9.35 -13.40 -9.32
CA GLU A 69 10.01 -13.03 -8.06
C GLU A 69 9.11 -13.23 -6.83
N GLN A 70 7.90 -13.75 -7.02
CA GLN A 70 6.92 -13.99 -5.96
C GLN A 70 6.60 -12.72 -5.14
N SER A 71 6.60 -11.55 -5.80
CA SER A 71 6.22 -10.30 -5.18
C SER A 71 4.85 -10.41 -4.53
N GLY A 72 4.74 -9.95 -3.28
CA GLY A 72 3.47 -9.85 -2.56
C GLY A 72 2.56 -8.74 -3.06
N ALA A 73 3.02 -7.86 -3.96
CA ALA A 73 2.26 -6.74 -4.48
C ALA A 73 1.00 -7.18 -5.23
N GLY A 74 -0.11 -6.47 -5.00
CA GLY A 74 -1.27 -6.54 -5.87
C GLY A 74 -0.98 -5.90 -7.21
N ILE A 75 -1.46 -6.47 -8.31
CA ILE A 75 -1.18 -5.97 -9.66
C ILE A 75 -2.47 -5.61 -10.36
N ILE A 76 -2.61 -4.36 -10.79
CA ILE A 76 -3.71 -3.86 -11.60
C ILE A 76 -3.17 -3.42 -12.95
N ILE A 77 -3.65 -4.05 -14.01
CA ILE A 77 -3.33 -3.63 -15.37
C ILE A 77 -4.29 -2.51 -15.76
N VAL A 78 -3.73 -1.44 -16.35
CA VAL A 78 -4.49 -0.33 -16.93
C VAL A 78 -4.11 -0.24 -18.40
N SER A 79 -5.10 -0.29 -19.33
CA SER A 79 -4.76 -0.32 -20.76
C SER A 79 -5.87 0.22 -21.64
N ALA A 80 -5.51 0.78 -22.79
CA ALA A 80 -6.46 1.10 -23.86
C ALA A 80 -6.95 -0.15 -24.61
N LYS A 81 -6.32 -1.31 -24.40
CA LYS A 81 -6.75 -2.58 -24.98
C LYS A 81 -7.96 -3.12 -24.20
N ASP A 82 -9.10 -3.15 -24.84
CA ASP A 82 -10.38 -3.53 -24.25
C ASP A 82 -10.89 -4.91 -24.71
N SER A 83 -10.18 -5.53 -25.67
CA SER A 83 -10.59 -6.85 -26.18
C SER A 83 -10.57 -7.92 -25.09
N LEU A 84 -11.50 -8.86 -25.18
CA LEU A 84 -11.56 -9.98 -24.23
C LEU A 84 -10.25 -10.80 -24.18
N PRO A 85 -9.59 -11.12 -25.31
CA PRO A 85 -8.30 -11.81 -25.29
C PRO A 85 -7.20 -11.05 -24.54
N ASP A 86 -7.11 -9.72 -24.67
CA ASP A 86 -6.11 -8.92 -23.96
C ASP A 86 -6.32 -8.96 -22.44
N LYS A 87 -7.61 -8.84 -22.02
CA LYS A 87 -7.97 -8.94 -20.59
C LYS A 87 -7.67 -10.31 -20.01
N LEU A 88 -8.03 -11.37 -20.74
CA LEU A 88 -7.73 -12.74 -20.29
C LEU A 88 -6.22 -12.96 -20.17
N THR A 89 -5.43 -12.55 -21.16
CA THR A 89 -3.97 -12.67 -21.11
C THR A 89 -3.38 -11.98 -19.87
N GLY A 90 -3.83 -10.75 -19.57
CA GLY A 90 -3.35 -10.02 -18.39
C GLY A 90 -3.69 -10.72 -17.07
N LEU A 91 -4.91 -11.22 -16.94
CA LEU A 91 -5.37 -11.93 -15.74
C LEU A 91 -4.71 -13.32 -15.59
N GLU A 92 -4.55 -14.07 -16.69
CA GLU A 92 -3.85 -15.37 -16.70
C GLU A 92 -2.36 -15.24 -16.31
N LEU A 93 -1.73 -14.11 -16.62
CA LEU A 93 -0.37 -13.80 -16.15
C LEU A 93 -0.31 -13.54 -14.64
N GLY A 94 -1.46 -13.45 -13.98
CA GLY A 94 -1.60 -13.30 -12.55
C GLY A 94 -1.87 -11.87 -12.08
N ALA A 95 -2.28 -10.94 -12.95
CA ALA A 95 -2.83 -9.67 -12.50
C ALA A 95 -4.07 -9.89 -11.62
N ASP A 96 -4.24 -9.05 -10.61
CA ASP A 96 -5.36 -9.14 -9.66
C ASP A 96 -6.62 -8.44 -10.17
N ASP A 97 -6.45 -7.48 -11.09
CA ASP A 97 -7.54 -6.77 -11.76
C ASP A 97 -7.06 -6.17 -13.08
N TYR A 98 -8.05 -5.76 -13.91
CA TYR A 98 -7.82 -5.13 -15.21
C TYR A 98 -8.80 -3.96 -15.40
N LEU A 99 -8.28 -2.77 -15.71
CA LEU A 99 -9.05 -1.55 -15.92
C LEU A 99 -8.78 -1.00 -17.33
N THR A 100 -9.84 -0.75 -18.08
CA THR A 100 -9.72 -0.18 -19.45
C THR A 100 -9.70 1.33 -19.43
N LYS A 101 -8.83 1.93 -20.25
CA LYS A 101 -8.84 3.37 -20.56
C LYS A 101 -9.94 3.67 -21.59
N PRO A 102 -10.69 4.78 -21.46
CA PRO A 102 -10.63 5.77 -20.40
C PRO A 102 -11.34 5.29 -19.13
N PHE A 103 -10.86 5.71 -17.96
CA PHE A 103 -11.44 5.39 -16.65
C PHE A 103 -11.55 6.63 -15.77
N HIS A 104 -12.35 6.53 -14.71
CA HIS A 104 -12.42 7.56 -13.68
C HIS A 104 -11.48 7.22 -12.50
N LEU A 105 -10.79 8.24 -11.95
CA LEU A 105 -9.87 8.04 -10.81
C LEU A 105 -10.52 7.37 -9.59
N PRO A 106 -11.77 7.70 -9.21
CA PRO A 106 -12.47 6.98 -8.15
C PRO A 106 -12.65 5.48 -8.43
N GLU A 107 -12.81 5.08 -9.73
CA GLU A 107 -12.90 3.66 -10.10
C GLU A 107 -11.56 2.96 -9.87
N LEU A 108 -10.46 3.56 -10.34
CA LEU A 108 -9.13 3.02 -10.11
C LEU A 108 -8.86 2.85 -8.61
N ASN A 109 -9.17 3.87 -7.80
CA ASN A 109 -9.01 3.82 -6.35
C ASN A 109 -9.84 2.70 -5.69
N ALA A 110 -11.08 2.53 -6.10
CA ALA A 110 -11.93 1.44 -5.60
C ALA A 110 -11.34 0.05 -5.92
N ARG A 111 -10.74 -0.11 -7.09
CA ARG A 111 -10.04 -1.34 -7.51
C ARG A 111 -8.75 -1.56 -6.71
N ILE A 112 -7.94 -0.52 -6.50
CA ILE A 112 -6.75 -0.56 -5.64
C ILE A 112 -7.15 -1.03 -4.23
N LYS A 113 -8.14 -0.39 -3.62
CA LYS A 113 -8.67 -0.78 -2.30
C LYS A 113 -9.13 -2.24 -2.26
N SER A 114 -9.80 -2.70 -3.31
CA SER A 114 -10.27 -4.09 -3.42
C SER A 114 -9.12 -5.09 -3.51
N VAL A 115 -8.09 -4.79 -4.32
CA VAL A 115 -6.91 -5.63 -4.50
C VAL A 115 -6.10 -5.70 -3.19
N LEU A 116 -5.82 -4.55 -2.57
CA LEU A 116 -5.11 -4.47 -1.30
C LEU A 116 -5.83 -5.27 -0.20
N ARG A 117 -7.14 -5.15 -0.10
CA ARG A 117 -7.95 -5.92 0.86
C ARG A 117 -7.79 -7.42 0.66
N ARG A 118 -7.86 -7.92 -0.59
CA ARG A 118 -7.70 -9.34 -0.88
C ARG A 118 -6.29 -9.85 -0.52
N ARG A 119 -5.27 -9.04 -0.82
CA ARG A 119 -3.86 -9.41 -0.63
C ARG A 119 -3.40 -9.33 0.82
N LEU A 120 -3.69 -8.22 1.47
CA LEU A 120 -3.18 -7.96 2.83
C LEU A 120 -4.07 -8.56 3.92
N PHE A 121 -5.37 -8.73 3.64
CA PHE A 121 -6.37 -9.06 4.66
C PHE A 121 -7.29 -10.24 4.28
N ALA A 122 -6.84 -11.12 3.39
CA ALA A 122 -7.57 -12.31 2.95
C ALA A 122 -9.03 -12.03 2.49
N GLY A 123 -9.28 -10.83 1.93
CA GLY A 123 -10.58 -10.43 1.42
C GLY A 123 -11.61 -10.02 2.48
N GLN A 124 -11.24 -9.97 3.75
CA GLN A 124 -12.16 -9.58 4.82
C GLN A 124 -12.64 -8.14 4.63
N THR A 125 -13.93 -7.91 4.85
CA THR A 125 -14.55 -6.58 4.78
C THR A 125 -14.07 -5.70 5.93
N LEU A 126 -13.87 -6.33 7.09
CA LEU A 126 -13.30 -5.72 8.30
C LEU A 126 -12.00 -6.44 8.65
N ILE A 127 -10.97 -5.67 8.91
CA ILE A 127 -9.70 -6.17 9.42
C ILE A 127 -9.84 -6.26 10.94
N HIS A 128 -9.54 -7.42 11.51
CA HIS A 128 -9.57 -7.62 12.95
C HIS A 128 -8.17 -7.95 13.48
N PHE A 129 -7.80 -7.30 14.57
CA PHE A 129 -6.62 -7.65 15.36
C PHE A 129 -6.93 -7.42 16.84
N GLY A 130 -7.13 -8.49 17.58
CA GLY A 130 -7.55 -8.41 18.96
C GLY A 130 -8.82 -7.56 19.16
N ALA A 131 -8.71 -6.50 19.95
CA ALA A 131 -9.78 -5.55 20.21
C ALA A 131 -9.96 -4.48 19.12
N ILE A 132 -9.14 -4.49 18.06
CA ILE A 132 -9.17 -3.51 16.98
C ILE A 132 -9.95 -4.07 15.79
N SER A 133 -10.84 -3.26 15.21
CA SER A 133 -11.44 -3.53 13.91
C SER A 133 -11.32 -2.30 13.01
N ILE A 134 -11.00 -2.53 11.75
CA ILE A 134 -10.77 -1.49 10.73
C ILE A 134 -11.63 -1.80 9.52
N ASP A 135 -12.38 -0.81 9.06
CA ASP A 135 -12.97 -0.83 7.74
C ASP A 135 -12.03 -0.10 6.76
N PRO A 136 -11.35 -0.81 5.87
CA PRO A 136 -10.40 -0.19 4.95
C PRO A 136 -11.05 0.64 3.84
N LEU A 137 -12.38 0.52 3.63
CA LEU A 137 -13.10 1.30 2.64
C LEU A 137 -13.44 2.69 3.17
N THR A 138 -13.87 2.75 4.44
CA THR A 138 -14.27 4.01 5.10
C THR A 138 -13.17 4.62 5.95
N HIS A 139 -12.02 3.94 6.10
CA HIS A 139 -10.93 4.26 7.03
C HIS A 139 -11.38 4.34 8.49
N GLN A 140 -12.53 3.73 8.80
CA GLN A 140 -13.05 3.68 10.16
C GLN A 140 -12.27 2.70 11.01
N VAL A 141 -11.81 3.16 12.17
CA VAL A 141 -11.11 2.33 13.16
C VAL A 141 -11.94 2.30 14.44
N LEU A 142 -12.19 1.10 14.93
CA LEU A 142 -12.78 0.87 16.24
C LEU A 142 -11.78 0.15 17.14
N ALA A 143 -11.67 0.56 18.38
CA ALA A 143 -10.97 -0.13 19.45
C ALA A 143 -11.96 -0.39 20.58
N GLU A 144 -12.10 -1.65 21.04
CA GLU A 144 -13.16 -2.06 21.97
C GLU A 144 -14.55 -1.57 21.54
N LYS A 145 -14.84 -1.67 20.22
CA LYS A 145 -16.09 -1.20 19.58
C LYS A 145 -16.33 0.30 19.66
N GLN A 146 -15.37 1.10 20.14
CA GLN A 146 -15.44 2.55 20.20
C GLN A 146 -14.64 3.18 19.05
N PRO A 147 -15.16 4.24 18.39
CA PRO A 147 -14.45 4.88 17.30
C PRO A 147 -13.16 5.56 17.79
N VAL A 148 -12.09 5.37 17.02
CA VAL A 148 -10.79 6.00 17.21
C VAL A 148 -10.52 6.91 16.02
N VAL A 149 -10.36 8.21 16.29
CA VAL A 149 -10.00 9.17 15.24
C VAL A 149 -8.49 9.20 15.07
N LEU A 150 -8.03 8.70 13.94
CA LEU A 150 -6.61 8.69 13.56
C LEU A 150 -6.34 9.72 12.46
N THR A 151 -5.15 10.31 12.49
CA THR A 151 -4.61 11.02 11.33
C THR A 151 -4.22 10.00 10.25
N GLU A 152 -4.05 10.45 9.01
CA GLU A 152 -3.66 9.56 7.91
C GLU A 152 -2.37 8.78 8.21
N LYS A 153 -1.36 9.41 8.81
CA LYS A 153 -0.10 8.76 9.18
C LYS A 153 -0.27 7.74 10.31
N GLU A 154 -1.11 8.01 11.28
CA GLU A 154 -1.44 7.06 12.35
C GLU A 154 -2.23 5.87 11.81
N TYR A 155 -3.13 6.10 10.85
CA TYR A 155 -3.87 5.05 10.17
C TYR A 155 -2.95 4.14 9.35
N GLN A 156 -2.04 4.71 8.57
CA GLN A 156 -1.03 3.96 7.81
C GLN A 156 -0.12 3.13 8.73
N LEU A 157 0.34 3.71 9.84
CA LEU A 157 1.10 3.00 10.87
C LEU A 157 0.33 1.80 11.41
N LEU A 158 -0.94 1.99 11.78
CA LEU A 158 -1.78 0.93 12.33
C LEU A 158 -1.96 -0.20 11.31
N LEU A 159 -2.26 0.12 10.05
CA LEU A 159 -2.37 -0.89 8.99
C LEU A 159 -1.07 -1.66 8.78
N PHE A 160 0.06 -0.96 8.78
CA PHE A 160 1.37 -1.60 8.62
C PHE A 160 1.69 -2.56 9.77
N PHE A 161 1.38 -2.19 11.00
CA PHE A 161 1.53 -3.06 12.15
C PHE A 161 0.62 -4.28 12.09
N ILE A 162 -0.66 -4.10 11.73
CA ILE A 162 -1.64 -5.19 11.63
C ILE A 162 -1.31 -6.13 10.46
N ALA A 163 -0.77 -5.61 9.36
CA ALA A 163 -0.31 -6.44 8.24
C ALA A 163 0.96 -7.25 8.55
N ASN A 164 1.71 -6.88 9.63
CA ASN A 164 2.94 -7.54 10.04
C ASN A 164 2.87 -7.98 11.53
N PRO A 165 1.87 -8.77 11.93
CA PRO A 165 1.70 -9.15 13.33
C PRO A 165 2.84 -10.05 13.79
N ASN A 166 3.27 -9.87 15.03
CA ASN A 166 4.34 -10.66 15.66
C ASN A 166 5.71 -10.55 14.96
N ARG A 167 5.88 -9.61 14.05
CA ARG A 167 7.14 -9.33 13.36
C ARG A 167 7.82 -8.11 13.99
N LEU A 168 9.12 -8.21 14.24
CA LEU A 168 9.91 -7.07 14.67
C LEU A 168 10.19 -6.15 13.48
N LEU A 169 9.63 -4.95 13.50
CA LEU A 169 9.79 -3.94 12.46
C LEU A 169 10.84 -2.92 12.90
N THR A 170 11.84 -2.70 12.06
CA THR A 170 12.86 -1.69 12.33
C THR A 170 12.29 -0.29 12.16
N LYS A 171 12.89 0.69 12.86
CA LYS A 171 12.48 2.11 12.70
C LYS A 171 12.60 2.58 11.25
N ALA A 172 13.66 2.15 10.55
CA ALA A 172 13.87 2.49 9.14
C ALA A 172 12.76 1.93 8.26
N ALA A 173 12.41 0.65 8.39
CA ALA A 173 11.32 0.03 7.61
C ALA A 173 9.96 0.71 7.86
N ILE A 174 9.66 1.09 9.12
CA ILE A 174 8.42 1.79 9.43
C ILE A 174 8.43 3.20 8.82
N ALA A 175 9.53 3.93 8.94
CA ALA A 175 9.68 5.28 8.41
C ALA A 175 9.57 5.27 6.86
N GLU A 176 10.28 4.36 6.21
CA GLU A 176 10.22 4.16 4.77
C GLU A 176 8.79 3.86 4.30
N TYR A 177 8.07 2.96 4.98
CA TYR A 177 6.70 2.62 4.62
C TYR A 177 5.74 3.82 4.70
N VAL A 178 5.84 4.63 5.77
CA VAL A 178 4.87 5.71 6.04
C VAL A 178 5.21 7.02 5.34
N TRP A 179 6.51 7.31 5.13
CA TRP A 179 6.97 8.60 4.56
C TRP A 179 7.69 8.46 3.22
N GLY A 180 8.08 7.24 2.79
CA GLY A 180 8.84 7.00 1.57
C GLY A 180 10.30 7.44 1.67
N ASP A 181 11.01 7.39 0.52
CA ASP A 181 12.47 7.62 0.43
C ASP A 181 12.88 9.10 0.59
N HIS A 182 11.94 10.03 0.72
CA HIS A 182 12.21 11.47 0.72
C HIS A 182 12.47 12.07 2.12
N MET A 183 12.52 11.26 3.18
CA MET A 183 12.84 11.77 4.51
C MET A 183 14.31 11.58 4.87
N ASP A 184 14.97 12.69 5.22
CA ASP A 184 16.27 12.65 5.91
C ASP A 184 16.16 11.79 7.17
N LEU A 185 16.89 10.68 7.21
CA LEU A 185 16.88 9.69 8.28
C LEU A 185 17.12 10.30 9.68
N ALA A 186 17.81 11.42 9.77
CA ALA A 186 18.11 12.11 11.03
C ALA A 186 16.86 12.73 11.69
N ASN A 187 15.93 13.28 10.91
CA ASN A 187 14.69 13.89 11.42
C ASN A 187 13.52 12.87 11.52
N SER A 188 13.59 11.74 10.83
CA SER A 188 12.52 10.76 10.76
C SER A 188 12.24 10.05 12.09
N HIS A 189 13.25 9.88 12.95
CA HIS A 189 13.11 9.13 14.20
C HIS A 189 12.24 9.83 15.24
N ASP A 190 12.30 11.14 15.37
CA ASP A 190 11.49 11.90 16.34
C ASP A 190 10.03 12.00 15.88
N PHE A 191 9.80 12.17 14.56
CA PHE A 191 8.46 12.13 13.98
C PHE A 191 7.82 10.75 14.13
N LEU A 192 8.55 9.69 13.81
CA LEU A 192 8.09 8.32 13.97
C LEU A 192 7.69 8.04 15.42
N TYR A 193 8.57 8.40 16.38
CA TYR A 193 8.29 8.21 17.80
C TYR A 193 7.02 8.93 18.24
N THR A 194 6.83 10.17 17.79
CA THR A 194 5.65 10.98 18.12
C THR A 194 4.37 10.33 17.59
N HIS A 195 4.34 9.89 16.34
CA HIS A 195 3.16 9.24 15.75
C HIS A 195 2.84 7.90 16.42
N ILE A 196 3.86 7.07 16.68
CA ILE A 196 3.67 5.79 17.38
C ILE A 196 3.16 6.02 18.81
N LYS A 197 3.72 6.99 19.54
CA LYS A 197 3.29 7.35 20.88
C LYS A 197 1.82 7.82 20.88
N THR A 198 1.44 8.65 19.91
CA THR A 198 0.08 9.17 19.79
C THR A 198 -0.91 8.07 19.40
N LEU A 199 -0.56 7.23 18.42
CA LEU A 199 -1.36 6.06 18.05
C LEU A 199 -1.61 5.14 19.25
N ARG A 200 -0.53 4.76 19.96
CA ARG A 200 -0.60 3.93 21.17
C ARG A 200 -1.50 4.52 22.24
N LYS A 201 -1.36 5.84 22.51
CA LYS A 201 -2.20 6.56 23.47
C LYS A 201 -3.67 6.49 23.09
N LYS A 202 -4.02 6.80 21.82
CA LYS A 202 -5.40 6.77 21.32
C LYS A 202 -6.06 5.40 21.45
N LEU A 203 -5.32 4.32 21.18
CA LEU A 203 -5.82 2.96 21.35
C LEU A 203 -6.06 2.62 22.82
N LEU A 204 -5.10 2.93 23.70
CA LEU A 204 -5.21 2.69 25.14
C LEU A 204 -6.35 3.48 25.79
N GLU A 205 -6.60 4.74 25.38
CA GLU A 205 -7.71 5.56 25.86
C GLU A 205 -9.09 4.95 25.55
N LYS A 206 -9.17 4.03 24.58
CA LYS A 206 -10.39 3.28 24.24
C LYS A 206 -10.46 1.91 24.94
N GLY A 207 -9.58 1.66 25.89
CA GLY A 207 -9.54 0.38 26.63
C GLY A 207 -8.86 -0.76 25.87
N CYS A 208 -8.26 -0.48 24.72
CA CYS A 208 -7.54 -1.47 23.94
C CYS A 208 -6.29 -1.96 24.71
N PRO A 209 -5.98 -3.25 24.73
CA PRO A 209 -4.70 -3.73 25.25
C PRO A 209 -3.50 -3.11 24.56
N ASP A 210 -2.38 -3.05 25.25
CA ASP A 210 -1.14 -2.50 24.68
C ASP A 210 -0.47 -3.50 23.73
N TYR A 211 -0.84 -3.44 22.47
CA TYR A 211 -0.27 -4.29 21.43
C TYR A 211 1.08 -3.81 20.92
N LEU A 212 1.45 -2.52 21.14
CA LEU A 212 2.69 -1.91 20.67
C LEU A 212 3.83 -2.12 21.69
N LYS A 213 4.74 -3.03 21.41
CA LYS A 213 5.92 -3.33 22.24
C LYS A 213 7.17 -2.72 21.62
N THR A 214 7.86 -1.90 22.40
CA THR A 214 9.13 -1.30 21.99
C THR A 214 10.28 -2.28 22.23
N ARG A 215 11.13 -2.49 21.22
CA ARG A 215 12.42 -3.17 21.34
C ARG A 215 13.53 -2.11 21.23
N TYR A 216 14.05 -1.71 22.37
CA TYR A 216 15.05 -0.63 22.46
C TYR A 216 16.22 -0.87 21.50
N GLY A 217 16.64 0.17 20.80
CA GLY A 217 17.71 0.12 19.81
C GLY A 217 17.36 -0.49 18.46
N VAL A 218 16.24 -1.22 18.33
CA VAL A 218 15.88 -1.97 17.11
C VAL A 218 14.61 -1.43 16.44
N GLY A 219 13.47 -1.43 17.16
CA GLY A 219 12.20 -1.06 16.55
C GLY A 219 10.99 -1.42 17.39
N TYR A 220 9.92 -1.85 16.74
CA TYR A 220 8.62 -2.12 17.34
C TYR A 220 8.07 -3.48 16.93
N LEU A 221 7.33 -4.08 17.84
CA LEU A 221 6.59 -5.32 17.62
C LEU A 221 5.12 -5.06 17.92
N PHE A 222 4.23 -5.49 17.03
CA PHE A 222 2.78 -5.44 17.26
C PHE A 222 2.27 -6.85 17.53
N SER A 223 1.76 -7.10 18.74
CA SER A 223 1.46 -8.46 19.22
C SER A 223 0.37 -8.44 20.29
N GLU A 224 -0.50 -9.44 20.26
CA GLU A 224 -1.50 -9.67 21.31
C GLU A 224 -0.91 -10.27 22.60
N LYS A 225 0.31 -10.85 22.52
CA LYS A 225 0.99 -11.52 23.63
C LYS A 225 2.11 -10.68 24.21
#